data_c6561a8dfe8a474e325393001784c95e
#
_entry.id   c6561a8dfe8a474e325393001784c95e
#
_cell.length_a   1.000
_cell.length_b   1.000
_cell.length_c   1.000
_cell.angle_alpha   90.00
_cell.angle_beta   90.00
_cell.angle_gamma   90.00
#
_symmetry.space_group_name_H-M   'P 1'
#
loop_
_entity.id
_entity.type
_entity.pdbx_description
1 polymer ?
#
loop_
_entity_poly.entity_id
_entity_poly.type
_entity_poly.pdbx_seq_one_letter_code
_entity_poly.pdbx_strand_id
1 'polypeptide(L)'
;SAITPFNHPLNMVAHKIAPSIATNNCTVCKQTELTPMTAMLLADVLYDSGLPPEMFSVVTGWPKDIGLEMIKNPNIDLITFTGSVGIGKYIAEQAGYKRTVLELGGNDPLIVLNDLSDDDLKKAVELAVTGATKNSGQRCTAVKRILCQNKIADKFVEMVLDRAKKITYGDPMDLKTELGTVVNIEAAKLFDKRVSMAEEE
;
A
#
# COMPACT_ATOMS: atom_id res chain seq x y z
N SER A 1 15.73 2.63 -11.23
CA SER A 1 15.28 3.39 -10.03
C SER A 1 14.09 2.72 -9.38
N ALA A 2 13.99 2.84 -8.05
CA ALA A 2 12.90 2.36 -7.25
C ALA A 2 12.21 3.53 -6.52
N ILE A 3 10.88 3.61 -6.60
CA ILE A 3 10.10 4.67 -5.93
C ILE A 3 8.99 3.98 -5.13
N THR A 4 8.95 4.23 -3.81
CA THR A 4 8.14 3.46 -2.87
C THR A 4 7.17 4.31 -2.04
N PRO A 5 6.00 3.77 -1.66
CA PRO A 5 4.98 4.45 -0.88
C PRO A 5 5.21 4.32 0.63
N PHE A 6 4.31 4.93 1.41
CA PHE A 6 4.37 4.99 2.87
C PHE A 6 3.76 3.78 3.60
N ASN A 7 2.80 3.08 2.97
CA ASN A 7 1.88 2.19 3.67
C ASN A 7 2.48 0.88 4.21
N HIS A 8 3.56 0.40 3.59
CA HIS A 8 4.37 -0.72 4.06
C HIS A 8 5.85 -0.40 3.84
N PRO A 9 6.43 0.50 4.64
CA PRO A 9 7.70 1.16 4.31
C PRO A 9 8.87 0.20 4.12
N LEU A 10 8.98 -0.86 4.92
CA LEU A 10 10.01 -1.87 4.74
C LEU A 10 9.69 -2.80 3.57
N ASN A 11 8.48 -3.33 3.54
CA ASN A 11 8.08 -4.36 2.57
C ASN A 11 8.12 -3.84 1.13
N MET A 12 7.66 -2.60 0.90
CA MET A 12 7.66 -2.02 -0.45
C MET A 12 9.07 -1.70 -0.96
N VAL A 13 10.01 -1.44 -0.09
CA VAL A 13 11.43 -1.34 -0.46
C VAL A 13 11.98 -2.74 -0.74
N ALA A 14 11.80 -3.70 0.17
CA ALA A 14 12.29 -5.06 0.01
C ALA A 14 11.82 -5.74 -1.28
N HIS A 15 10.55 -5.56 -1.67
CA HIS A 15 9.98 -6.05 -2.93
C HIS A 15 10.75 -5.62 -4.18
N LYS A 16 11.39 -4.45 -4.14
CA LYS A 16 12.12 -3.89 -5.27
C LYS A 16 13.61 -4.19 -5.18
N ILE A 17 14.16 -4.10 -3.98
CA ILE A 17 15.61 -4.20 -3.77
C ILE A 17 16.07 -5.66 -3.74
N ALA A 18 15.33 -6.57 -3.12
CA ALA A 18 15.74 -7.97 -3.03
C ALA A 18 15.90 -8.63 -4.42
N PRO A 19 14.93 -8.54 -5.35
CA PRO A 19 15.13 -9.07 -6.71
C PRO A 19 16.22 -8.32 -7.48
N SER A 20 16.39 -7.02 -7.27
CA SER A 20 17.44 -6.22 -7.90
C SER A 20 18.83 -6.72 -7.50
N ILE A 21 19.09 -6.88 -6.22
CA ILE A 21 20.34 -7.41 -5.69
C ILE A 21 20.57 -8.85 -6.19
N ALA A 22 19.54 -9.71 -6.11
CA ALA A 22 19.61 -11.11 -6.53
C ALA A 22 19.98 -11.27 -8.01
N THR A 23 19.68 -10.28 -8.84
CA THR A 23 19.99 -10.27 -10.28
C THR A 23 21.15 -9.33 -10.62
N ASN A 24 21.93 -8.93 -9.62
CA ASN A 24 23.14 -8.11 -9.75
C ASN A 24 22.90 -6.74 -10.42
N ASN A 25 21.82 -6.08 -10.04
CA ASN A 25 21.53 -4.72 -10.51
C ASN A 25 21.76 -3.69 -9.42
N CYS A 26 22.33 -2.53 -9.80
CA CYS A 26 22.41 -1.37 -8.94
C CYS A 26 21.06 -0.65 -8.89
N THR A 27 20.67 -0.17 -7.72
CA THR A 27 19.37 0.50 -7.53
C THR A 27 19.50 1.76 -6.71
N VAL A 28 18.97 2.86 -7.23
CA VAL A 28 18.71 4.08 -6.47
C VAL A 28 17.25 4.05 -6.03
N CYS A 29 17.02 4.11 -4.72
CA CYS A 29 15.68 4.06 -4.12
C CYS A 29 15.29 5.40 -3.53
N LYS A 30 14.19 5.95 -4.01
CA LYS A 30 13.49 7.06 -3.36
C LYS A 30 12.32 6.52 -2.56
N GLN A 31 12.47 6.42 -1.25
CA GLN A 31 11.33 6.22 -0.38
C GLN A 31 10.54 7.52 -0.23
N THR A 32 9.23 7.42 0.04
CA THR A 32 8.42 8.59 0.32
C THR A 32 8.98 9.40 1.48
N GLU A 33 8.83 10.71 1.41
CA GLU A 33 9.19 11.68 2.46
C GLU A 33 8.42 11.47 3.78
N LEU A 34 7.32 10.71 3.74
CA LEU A 34 6.50 10.41 4.92
C LEU A 34 7.10 9.29 5.80
N THR A 35 7.91 8.39 5.22
CA THR A 35 8.53 7.27 5.94
C THR A 35 9.97 7.02 5.47
N PRO A 36 10.86 8.03 5.46
CA PRO A 36 12.17 7.92 4.80
C PRO A 36 13.16 7.02 5.55
N MET A 37 13.04 6.92 6.87
CA MET A 37 14.02 6.25 7.73
C MET A 37 14.14 4.75 7.48
N THR A 38 13.06 4.09 7.10
CA THR A 38 13.03 2.62 6.97
C THR A 38 13.95 2.12 5.85
N ALA A 39 13.99 2.81 4.70
CA ALA A 39 14.91 2.45 3.61
C ALA A 39 16.36 2.69 3.97
N MET A 40 16.63 3.76 4.72
CA MET A 40 17.98 4.10 5.19
C MET A 40 18.50 3.03 6.16
N LEU A 41 17.68 2.65 7.15
CA LEU A 41 18.03 1.57 8.09
C LEU A 41 18.24 0.23 7.37
N LEU A 42 17.43 -0.08 6.35
CA LEU A 42 17.64 -1.28 5.55
C LEU A 42 18.99 -1.22 4.79
N ALA A 43 19.35 -0.05 4.26
CA ALA A 43 20.64 0.13 3.59
C ALA A 43 21.80 -0.12 4.55
N ASP A 44 21.74 0.44 5.76
CA ASP A 44 22.77 0.21 6.79
C ASP A 44 22.91 -1.28 7.11
N VAL A 45 21.81 -1.99 7.34
CA VAL A 45 21.82 -3.45 7.60
C VAL A 45 22.44 -4.23 6.42
N LEU A 46 22.13 -3.85 5.19
CA LEU A 46 22.68 -4.51 4.00
C LEU A 46 24.18 -4.25 3.85
N TYR A 47 24.65 -3.02 4.10
CA TYR A 47 26.07 -2.67 4.05
C TYR A 47 26.86 -3.40 5.14
N ASP A 48 26.36 -3.42 6.37
CA ASP A 48 26.94 -4.19 7.48
C ASP A 48 27.00 -5.69 7.20
N SER A 49 26.10 -6.18 6.34
CA SER A 49 26.07 -7.58 5.88
C SER A 49 26.99 -7.84 4.69
N GLY A 50 27.74 -6.84 4.20
CA GLY A 50 28.71 -6.94 3.13
C GLY A 50 28.18 -6.61 1.73
N LEU A 51 27.00 -6.01 1.60
CA LEU A 51 26.52 -5.52 0.30
C LEU A 51 27.37 -4.31 -0.12
N PRO A 52 27.96 -4.30 -1.34
CA PRO A 52 28.65 -3.12 -1.86
C PRO A 52 27.69 -1.92 -1.91
N PRO A 53 28.10 -0.74 -1.39
CA PRO A 53 27.22 0.45 -1.32
C PRO A 53 26.68 0.91 -2.67
N GLU A 54 27.41 0.63 -3.75
CA GLU A 54 27.02 0.96 -5.12
C GLU A 54 25.81 0.17 -5.61
N MET A 55 25.52 -0.98 -4.99
CA MET A 55 24.39 -1.82 -5.38
C MET A 55 23.04 -1.31 -4.89
N PHE A 56 23.05 -0.55 -3.78
CA PHE A 56 21.81 0.00 -3.23
C PHE A 56 22.09 1.38 -2.64
N SER A 57 21.49 2.42 -3.20
CA SER A 57 21.59 3.80 -2.72
C SER A 57 20.20 4.32 -2.37
N VAL A 58 20.07 4.98 -1.22
CA VAL A 58 18.82 5.62 -0.80
C VAL A 58 18.96 7.13 -0.95
N VAL A 59 17.98 7.74 -1.64
CA VAL A 59 17.88 9.19 -1.76
C VAL A 59 16.58 9.66 -1.10
N THR A 60 16.67 10.77 -0.39
CA THR A 60 15.52 11.43 0.25
C THR A 60 15.27 12.78 -0.39
N GLY A 61 14.03 13.20 -0.44
CA GLY A 61 13.64 14.50 -0.99
C GLY A 61 12.19 14.51 -1.44
N TRP A 62 11.68 15.71 -1.70
CA TRP A 62 10.34 15.88 -2.19
C TRP A 62 10.21 15.42 -3.65
N PRO A 63 9.05 14.87 -4.06
CA PRO A 63 8.83 14.43 -5.45
C PRO A 63 9.08 15.53 -6.48
N LYS A 64 8.78 16.79 -6.15
CA LYS A 64 8.99 17.95 -7.02
C LYS A 64 10.47 18.24 -7.30
N ASP A 65 11.37 17.85 -6.37
CA ASP A 65 12.79 18.19 -6.45
C ASP A 65 13.60 17.09 -7.15
N ILE A 66 13.29 15.82 -6.85
CA ILE A 66 14.09 14.68 -7.36
C ILE A 66 13.29 13.68 -8.20
N GLY A 67 11.94 13.76 -8.20
CA GLY A 67 11.10 12.76 -8.85
C GLY A 67 11.34 12.65 -10.34
N LEU A 68 11.48 13.79 -11.04
CA LEU A 68 11.71 13.80 -12.47
C LEU A 68 13.08 13.23 -12.85
N GLU A 69 14.11 13.49 -12.02
CA GLU A 69 15.44 12.92 -12.20
C GLU A 69 15.41 11.39 -12.07
N MET A 70 14.70 10.86 -11.10
CA MET A 70 14.49 9.40 -10.93
C MET A 70 13.83 8.74 -12.14
N ILE A 71 13.10 9.50 -12.95
CA ILE A 71 12.38 9.01 -14.12
C ILE A 71 13.19 9.22 -15.42
N LYS A 72 13.76 10.42 -15.61
CA LYS A 72 14.35 10.83 -16.88
C LYS A 72 15.86 10.62 -17.01
N ASN A 73 16.57 10.44 -15.89
CA ASN A 73 18.03 10.30 -15.93
C ASN A 73 18.46 9.22 -16.94
N PRO A 74 19.39 9.52 -17.85
CA PRO A 74 19.82 8.58 -18.90
C PRO A 74 20.48 7.31 -18.35
N ASN A 75 20.99 7.33 -17.13
CA ASN A 75 21.59 6.17 -16.46
C ASN A 75 20.57 5.24 -15.78
N ILE A 76 19.26 5.51 -15.91
CA ILE A 76 18.20 4.66 -15.42
C ILE A 76 17.60 3.86 -16.58
N ASP A 77 17.70 2.55 -16.52
CA ASP A 77 17.17 1.62 -17.53
C ASP A 77 15.78 1.10 -17.19
N LEU A 78 15.48 0.97 -15.89
CA LEU A 78 14.23 0.45 -15.37
C LEU A 78 13.71 1.33 -14.22
N ILE A 79 12.42 1.59 -14.24
CA ILE A 79 11.72 2.28 -13.16
C ILE A 79 10.74 1.31 -12.52
N THR A 80 10.89 1.04 -11.22
CA THR A 80 9.89 0.30 -10.45
C THR A 80 9.23 1.25 -9.45
N PHE A 81 7.93 1.39 -9.58
CA PHE A 81 7.11 2.31 -8.79
C PHE A 81 5.97 1.58 -8.11
N THR A 82 5.72 1.90 -6.85
CA THR A 82 4.48 1.55 -6.15
C THR A 82 3.86 2.82 -5.57
N GLY A 83 2.58 3.07 -5.88
CA GLY A 83 1.90 4.25 -5.39
C GLY A 83 0.55 4.50 -6.06
N SER A 84 0.14 5.76 -6.20
CA SER A 84 -1.16 6.11 -6.77
C SER A 84 -1.21 5.93 -8.28
N VAL A 85 -2.41 5.63 -8.81
CA VAL A 85 -2.67 5.48 -10.24
C VAL A 85 -2.28 6.75 -11.03
N GLY A 86 -2.58 7.94 -10.50
CA GLY A 86 -2.26 9.20 -11.17
C GLY A 86 -0.76 9.39 -11.35
N ILE A 87 0.04 9.11 -10.32
CA ILE A 87 1.50 9.19 -10.41
C ILE A 87 2.05 8.08 -11.31
N GLY A 88 1.50 6.85 -11.24
CA GLY A 88 1.91 5.77 -12.14
C GLY A 88 1.71 6.12 -13.62
N LYS A 89 0.58 6.71 -13.98
CA LYS A 89 0.32 7.22 -15.34
C LYS A 89 1.34 8.29 -15.74
N TYR A 90 1.57 9.28 -14.86
CA TYR A 90 2.58 10.31 -15.09
C TYR A 90 3.98 9.72 -15.32
N ILE A 91 4.40 8.73 -14.52
CA ILE A 91 5.68 8.04 -14.70
C ILE A 91 5.73 7.36 -16.07
N ALA A 92 4.68 6.63 -16.45
CA ALA A 92 4.61 5.96 -17.74
C ALA A 92 4.74 6.94 -18.92
N GLU A 93 4.10 8.10 -18.84
CA GLU A 93 4.20 9.17 -19.85
C GLU A 93 5.60 9.77 -19.92
N GLN A 94 6.30 9.93 -18.78
CA GLN A 94 7.60 10.58 -18.71
C GLN A 94 8.79 9.63 -18.93
N ALA A 95 8.58 8.32 -18.78
CA ALA A 95 9.64 7.31 -18.82
C ALA A 95 10.26 7.12 -20.23
N GLY A 96 9.55 7.49 -21.28
CA GLY A 96 10.01 7.29 -22.65
C GLY A 96 10.16 5.80 -22.97
N TYR A 97 11.35 5.39 -23.44
CA TYR A 97 11.64 3.99 -23.83
C TYR A 97 12.10 3.10 -22.67
N LYS A 98 12.12 3.61 -21.43
CA LYS A 98 12.55 2.84 -20.26
C LYS A 98 11.52 1.78 -19.87
N ARG A 99 11.99 0.66 -19.35
CA ARG A 99 11.11 -0.36 -18.77
C ARG A 99 10.45 0.18 -17.50
N THR A 100 9.16 -0.10 -17.35
CA THR A 100 8.41 0.29 -16.14
C THR A 100 7.75 -0.91 -15.51
N VAL A 101 7.85 -1.02 -14.18
CA VAL A 101 7.09 -1.95 -13.34
C VAL A 101 6.26 -1.10 -12.39
N LEU A 102 4.96 -1.09 -12.60
CA LEU A 102 4.02 -0.18 -11.91
C LEU A 102 3.06 -0.99 -11.06
N GLU A 103 3.19 -0.87 -9.74
CA GLU A 103 2.25 -1.37 -8.75
C GLU A 103 1.41 -0.21 -8.25
N LEU A 104 0.12 -0.20 -8.55
CA LEU A 104 -0.72 0.99 -8.39
C LEU A 104 -1.82 0.79 -7.35
N GLY A 105 -3.00 1.33 -7.62
CA GLY A 105 -4.15 1.19 -6.75
C GLY A 105 -4.81 -0.19 -6.86
N GLY A 106 -5.92 -0.36 -6.17
CA GLY A 106 -6.74 -1.55 -6.23
C GLY A 106 -8.18 -1.26 -5.86
N ASN A 107 -9.08 -2.15 -6.24
CA ASN A 107 -10.49 -2.14 -5.89
C ASN A 107 -10.96 -3.57 -5.66
N ASP A 108 -10.32 -4.25 -4.72
CA ASP A 108 -10.35 -5.69 -4.57
C ASP A 108 -11.72 -6.17 -4.08
N PRO A 109 -12.34 -7.17 -4.76
CA PRO A 109 -13.59 -7.76 -4.32
C PRO A 109 -13.36 -8.90 -3.33
N LEU A 110 -14.26 -9.02 -2.35
CA LEU A 110 -14.48 -10.23 -1.57
C LEU A 110 -15.78 -10.87 -2.05
N ILE A 111 -15.74 -12.14 -2.48
CA ILE A 111 -16.92 -12.88 -2.95
C ILE A 111 -17.36 -13.82 -1.84
N VAL A 112 -18.64 -13.73 -1.45
CA VAL A 112 -19.25 -14.57 -0.39
C VAL A 112 -20.39 -15.37 -0.98
N LEU A 113 -20.20 -16.70 -1.05
CA LEU A 113 -21.18 -17.64 -1.58
C LEU A 113 -22.13 -18.12 -0.47
N ASN A 114 -23.30 -18.65 -0.85
CA ASN A 114 -24.37 -19.03 0.10
C ASN A 114 -24.28 -20.49 0.60
N ASP A 115 -23.26 -21.22 0.21
CA ASP A 115 -23.00 -22.62 0.60
C ASP A 115 -22.04 -22.75 1.78
N LEU A 116 -21.73 -21.62 2.44
CA LEU A 116 -20.83 -21.59 3.60
C LEU A 116 -21.49 -22.20 4.84
N SER A 117 -20.70 -22.94 5.61
CA SER A 117 -21.07 -23.30 6.99
C SER A 117 -21.15 -22.04 7.88
N ASP A 118 -21.82 -22.13 9.03
CA ASP A 118 -21.86 -20.99 9.97
C ASP A 118 -20.47 -20.55 10.45
N ASP A 119 -19.53 -21.48 10.58
CA ASP A 119 -18.16 -21.16 10.99
C ASP A 119 -17.36 -20.50 9.84
N ASP A 120 -17.56 -20.92 8.62
CA ASP A 120 -16.92 -20.28 7.47
C ASP A 120 -17.54 -18.90 7.18
N LEU A 121 -18.83 -18.72 7.45
CA LEU A 121 -19.47 -17.42 7.39
C LEU A 121 -18.87 -16.44 8.41
N LYS A 122 -18.60 -16.88 9.64
CA LYS A 122 -17.87 -16.06 10.65
C LYS A 122 -16.46 -15.69 10.17
N LYS A 123 -15.73 -16.64 9.57
CA LYS A 123 -14.42 -16.37 8.98
C LYS A 123 -14.53 -15.36 7.83
N ALA A 124 -15.53 -15.48 6.97
CA ALA A 124 -15.76 -14.53 5.88
C ALA A 124 -16.03 -13.11 6.40
N VAL A 125 -16.79 -12.98 7.49
CA VAL A 125 -17.02 -11.69 8.18
C VAL A 125 -15.70 -11.10 8.72
N GLU A 126 -14.89 -11.92 9.39
CA GLU A 126 -13.59 -11.47 9.90
C GLU A 126 -12.66 -11.03 8.77
N LEU A 127 -12.61 -11.79 7.66
CA LEU A 127 -11.85 -11.44 6.47
C LEU A 127 -12.36 -10.15 5.80
N ALA A 128 -13.68 -9.95 5.75
CA ALA A 128 -14.27 -8.73 5.22
C ALA A 128 -13.84 -7.50 6.01
N VAL A 129 -14.00 -7.55 7.33
CA VAL A 129 -13.70 -6.42 8.22
C VAL A 129 -12.19 -6.16 8.30
N THR A 130 -11.38 -7.18 8.59
CA THR A 130 -9.93 -7.01 8.69
C THR A 130 -9.30 -6.70 7.33
N GLY A 131 -9.81 -7.28 6.25
CA GLY A 131 -9.39 -6.99 4.88
C GLY A 131 -9.64 -5.54 4.49
N ALA A 132 -10.75 -4.95 4.93
CA ALA A 132 -11.08 -3.55 4.65
C ALA A 132 -10.34 -2.57 5.56
N THR A 133 -10.13 -2.91 6.85
CA THR A 133 -9.70 -1.94 7.86
C THR A 133 -8.22 -2.01 8.23
N LYS A 134 -7.54 -3.13 8.00
CA LYS A 134 -6.11 -3.27 8.34
C LYS A 134 -5.28 -2.16 7.72
N ASN A 135 -4.39 -1.55 8.54
CA ASN A 135 -3.63 -0.36 8.20
C ASN A 135 -4.52 0.83 7.78
N SER A 136 -5.66 0.98 8.45
CA SER A 136 -6.68 2.00 8.15
C SER A 136 -7.17 1.97 6.69
N GLY A 137 -7.19 0.77 6.07
CA GLY A 137 -7.57 0.59 4.67
C GLY A 137 -6.55 1.09 3.64
N GLN A 138 -5.39 1.59 4.08
CA GLN A 138 -4.38 2.21 3.22
C GLN A 138 -3.52 1.16 2.49
N ARG A 139 -4.18 0.22 1.81
CA ARG A 139 -3.53 -0.88 1.06
C ARG A 139 -4.13 -0.98 -0.35
N CYS A 140 -3.30 -1.30 -1.33
CA CYS A 140 -3.78 -1.65 -2.67
C CYS A 140 -4.71 -2.88 -2.61
N THR A 141 -4.35 -3.89 -1.81
CA THR A 141 -5.08 -5.15 -1.58
C THR A 141 -6.17 -5.05 -0.51
N ALA A 142 -6.61 -3.86 -0.09
CA ALA A 142 -7.73 -3.75 0.85
C ALA A 142 -9.04 -4.19 0.18
N VAL A 143 -9.88 -4.92 0.92
CA VAL A 143 -11.24 -5.22 0.47
C VAL A 143 -12.02 -3.91 0.35
N LYS A 144 -12.48 -3.60 -0.85
CA LYS A 144 -13.22 -2.36 -1.17
C LYS A 144 -14.61 -2.64 -1.69
N ARG A 145 -14.86 -3.88 -2.10
CA ARG A 145 -16.18 -4.33 -2.56
C ARG A 145 -16.47 -5.70 -1.98
N ILE A 146 -17.68 -5.91 -1.49
CA ILE A 146 -18.14 -7.22 -1.03
C ILE A 146 -19.30 -7.65 -1.93
N LEU A 147 -19.12 -8.76 -2.64
CA LEU A 147 -20.11 -9.37 -3.52
C LEU A 147 -20.71 -10.57 -2.80
N CYS A 148 -21.84 -10.38 -2.13
CA CYS A 148 -22.49 -11.39 -1.34
C CYS A 148 -23.73 -11.92 -2.07
N GLN A 149 -23.93 -13.24 -2.08
CA GLN A 149 -25.16 -13.82 -2.64
C GLN A 149 -26.40 -13.43 -1.82
N ASN A 150 -27.49 -13.08 -2.50
CA ASN A 150 -28.70 -12.52 -1.90
C ASN A 150 -29.27 -13.35 -0.74
N LYS A 151 -29.20 -14.69 -0.79
CA LYS A 151 -29.77 -15.56 0.26
C LYS A 151 -29.16 -15.33 1.65
N ILE A 152 -27.94 -14.87 1.73
CA ILE A 152 -27.22 -14.67 3.00
C ILE A 152 -26.82 -13.21 3.22
N ALA A 153 -27.16 -12.31 2.30
CA ALA A 153 -26.67 -10.92 2.31
C ALA A 153 -27.07 -10.20 3.60
N ASP A 154 -28.34 -10.24 4.01
CA ASP A 154 -28.82 -9.56 5.21
C ASP A 154 -28.10 -10.05 6.48
N LYS A 155 -28.04 -11.40 6.65
CA LYS A 155 -27.29 -12.01 7.77
C LYS A 155 -25.83 -11.62 7.76
N PHE A 156 -25.21 -11.63 6.59
CA PHE A 156 -23.79 -11.27 6.45
C PHE A 156 -23.53 -9.80 6.80
N VAL A 157 -24.37 -8.88 6.30
CA VAL A 157 -24.27 -7.44 6.60
C VAL A 157 -24.43 -7.18 8.10
N GLU A 158 -25.42 -7.80 8.76
CA GLU A 158 -25.61 -7.68 10.21
C GLU A 158 -24.34 -8.13 10.97
N MET A 159 -23.79 -9.29 10.62
CA MET A 159 -22.58 -9.81 11.25
C MET A 159 -21.36 -8.91 11.01
N VAL A 160 -21.21 -8.34 9.80
CA VAL A 160 -20.13 -7.39 9.46
C VAL A 160 -20.26 -6.12 10.29
N LEU A 161 -21.46 -5.56 10.42
CA LEU A 161 -21.73 -4.38 11.25
C LEU A 161 -21.40 -4.65 12.72
N ASP A 162 -21.79 -5.79 13.25
CA ASP A 162 -21.51 -6.17 14.64
C ASP A 162 -20.01 -6.36 14.90
N ARG A 163 -19.26 -6.88 13.94
CA ARG A 163 -17.81 -6.99 14.05
C ARG A 163 -17.13 -5.63 13.90
N ALA A 164 -17.58 -4.80 12.96
CA ALA A 164 -17.02 -3.47 12.73
C ALA A 164 -17.19 -2.55 13.96
N LYS A 165 -18.34 -2.60 14.64
CA LYS A 165 -18.60 -1.84 15.88
C LYS A 165 -17.65 -2.19 17.04
N LYS A 166 -17.02 -3.36 17.01
CA LYS A 166 -16.08 -3.83 18.04
C LYS A 166 -14.63 -3.42 17.77
N ILE A 167 -14.35 -2.77 16.63
CA ILE A 167 -12.99 -2.31 16.33
C ILE A 167 -12.60 -1.21 17.32
N THR A 168 -11.47 -1.43 17.97
CA THR A 168 -10.86 -0.40 18.82
C THR A 168 -10.00 0.51 17.96
N TYR A 169 -10.23 1.80 18.02
CA TYR A 169 -9.46 2.81 17.30
C TYR A 169 -8.83 3.81 18.29
N GLY A 170 -7.66 4.33 17.93
CA GLY A 170 -6.95 5.26 18.82
C GLY A 170 -5.47 5.44 18.47
N ASP A 171 -4.69 5.70 19.50
CA ASP A 171 -3.24 5.87 19.37
C ASP A 171 -2.60 4.58 18.85
N PRO A 172 -1.88 4.63 17.71
CA PRO A 172 -1.20 3.45 17.15
C PRO A 172 -0.08 2.89 18.04
N MET A 173 0.37 3.64 19.06
CA MET A 173 1.35 3.16 20.05
C MET A 173 0.72 2.34 21.18
N ASP A 174 -0.61 2.37 21.33
CA ASP A 174 -1.32 1.48 22.27
C ASP A 174 -1.56 0.11 21.61
N LEU A 175 -1.06 -0.96 22.23
CA LEU A 175 -1.22 -2.33 21.75
C LEU A 175 -2.68 -2.81 21.68
N LYS A 176 -3.61 -2.12 22.31
CA LYS A 176 -5.05 -2.41 22.25
C LYS A 176 -5.73 -1.77 21.03
N THR A 177 -5.06 -0.88 20.33
CA THR A 177 -5.60 -0.21 19.14
C THR A 177 -5.52 -1.14 17.94
N GLU A 178 -6.69 -1.54 17.39
CA GLU A 178 -6.76 -2.29 16.13
C GLU A 178 -6.66 -1.37 14.90
N LEU A 179 -7.17 -0.14 15.01
CA LEU A 179 -7.23 0.84 13.92
C LEU A 179 -6.56 2.14 14.35
N GLY A 180 -5.40 2.40 13.79
CA GLY A 180 -4.67 3.65 13.98
C GLY A 180 -5.14 4.77 13.04
N THR A 181 -4.28 5.78 12.87
CA THR A 181 -4.57 6.94 12.01
C THR A 181 -4.33 6.65 10.53
N VAL A 182 -4.92 7.45 9.66
CA VAL A 182 -4.48 7.59 8.26
C VAL A 182 -3.22 8.46 8.20
N VAL A 183 -2.53 8.43 7.06
CA VAL A 183 -1.18 8.99 6.89
C VAL A 183 -1.10 10.51 7.12
N ASN A 184 -2.14 11.25 6.78
CA ASN A 184 -2.21 12.70 6.96
C ASN A 184 -3.67 13.21 6.95
N ILE A 185 -3.84 14.49 7.21
CA ILE A 185 -5.17 15.12 7.27
C ILE A 185 -5.86 15.18 5.90
N GLU A 186 -5.12 15.27 4.82
CA GLU A 186 -5.66 15.27 3.46
C GLU A 186 -6.30 13.91 3.13
N ALA A 187 -5.67 12.82 3.56
CA ALA A 187 -6.23 11.47 3.42
C ALA A 187 -7.51 11.31 4.25
N ALA A 188 -7.56 11.87 5.47
CA ALA A 188 -8.75 11.85 6.30
C ALA A 188 -9.91 12.62 5.63
N LYS A 189 -9.67 13.84 5.16
CA LYS A 189 -10.66 14.66 4.45
C LYS A 189 -11.18 13.99 3.17
N LEU A 190 -10.28 13.30 2.43
CA LEU A 190 -10.69 12.57 1.22
C LEU A 190 -11.59 11.38 1.57
N PHE A 191 -11.28 10.68 2.66
CA PHE A 191 -12.11 9.57 3.12
C PHE A 191 -13.50 10.07 3.54
N ASP A 192 -13.56 11.07 4.37
CA ASP A 192 -14.80 11.71 4.83
C ASP A 192 -15.68 12.16 3.66
N LYS A 193 -15.09 12.87 2.70
CA LYS A 193 -15.79 13.25 1.47
C LYS A 193 -16.39 12.07 0.72
N ARG A 194 -15.67 10.93 0.64
CA ARG A 194 -16.17 9.73 -0.06
C ARG A 194 -17.31 9.07 0.68
N VAL A 195 -17.27 9.07 2.02
CA VAL A 195 -18.37 8.56 2.85
C VAL A 195 -19.62 9.41 2.63
N SER A 196 -19.49 10.75 2.73
CA SER A 196 -20.62 11.65 2.49
C SER A 196 -21.23 11.48 1.09
N MET A 197 -20.42 11.33 0.05
CA MET A 197 -20.91 11.07 -1.30
C MET A 197 -21.70 9.76 -1.41
N ALA A 198 -21.28 8.72 -0.67
CA ALA A 198 -21.98 7.43 -0.68
C ALA A 198 -23.28 7.45 0.15
N GLU A 199 -23.43 8.39 1.08
CA GLU A 199 -24.68 8.60 1.83
C GLU A 199 -25.73 9.39 1.02
N GLU A 200 -25.28 10.17 0.02
CA GLU A 200 -26.15 10.95 -0.87
C GLU A 200 -26.71 10.12 -2.06
N GLU A 201 -26.13 8.97 -2.38
CA GLU A 201 -26.56 8.01 -3.44
C GLU A 201 -27.62 7.03 -2.93
#